data_49b97865b21bbf918cb5ceeccdd0dad1
#
_entry.id   49b97865b21bbf918cb5ceeccdd0dad1
#
_cell.length_a   1.000
_cell.length_b   1.000
_cell.length_c   1.000
_cell.angle_alpha   90.00
_cell.angle_beta   90.00
_cell.angle_gamma   90.00
#
_symmetry.space_group_name_H-M   'P 1'
#
loop_
_entity.id
_entity.type
_entity.pdbx_description
1 polymer ?
#
loop_
_entity_poly.entity_id
_entity_poly.type
_entity_poly.pdbx_seq_one_letter_code
_entity_poly.pdbx_strand_id
1 'polypeptide(L)'
;MKKYVLVLLLFWVQLSQAAVNVSIGAGITDENVKSKMEHTMSSFLSEVNAAQECNRAINFTGMGISQDVQGSISMLWENCPFNCTDEEIVENCIQTGTGYQIRNIPLMMCPTDDNFDEEDYQEAVFTFNKNGNLVSFYIAIAKNQYLKILKSNQDVTDLRRRQLILDFVERFRTAYNQRDIHFLNQIFSDDALIITGKVVKQQTRDGIKLPDKVEFFKRSKHEYIANLKAQFNKVKYIRVTFDDVKVSASPEPGIYGVTVKQGYTTGSAKGSYHDDGIVFMVWNFKNEDNPEIFVRTWQPLEVDGKTIAGGGEVFRLSDFDF
;
A
#
# COMPACT_ATOMS: atom_id res chain seq x y z
N MET A 1 -44.85 9.38 -56.54
CA MET A 1 -44.54 8.85 -55.17
C MET A 1 -43.03 8.74 -55.04
N LYS A 2 -42.40 9.70 -54.37
CA LYS A 2 -40.96 9.68 -54.13
C LYS A 2 -40.69 8.97 -52.78
N LYS A 3 -39.97 7.83 -52.84
CA LYS A 3 -39.53 7.09 -51.69
C LYS A 3 -38.26 7.80 -51.12
N TYR A 4 -38.35 8.38 -49.95
CA TYR A 4 -37.19 8.87 -49.20
C TYR A 4 -36.56 7.69 -48.46
N VAL A 5 -35.36 7.30 -48.89
CA VAL A 5 -34.50 6.36 -48.15
C VAL A 5 -33.77 7.18 -47.12
N LEU A 6 -34.13 7.00 -45.85
CA LEU A 6 -33.43 7.59 -44.70
C LEU A 6 -32.21 6.71 -44.40
N VAL A 7 -31.02 7.13 -44.80
CA VAL A 7 -29.76 6.49 -44.44
C VAL A 7 -29.39 6.98 -43.05
N LEU A 8 -29.60 6.15 -42.04
CA LEU A 8 -29.12 6.35 -40.68
C LEU A 8 -27.61 6.05 -40.69
N LEU A 9 -26.77 7.07 -40.77
CA LEU A 9 -25.34 7.00 -40.49
C LEU A 9 -25.18 6.88 -38.99
N LEU A 10 -25.02 5.66 -38.49
CA LEU A 10 -24.51 5.38 -37.14
C LEU A 10 -23.05 5.83 -37.12
N PHE A 11 -22.81 7.04 -36.64
CA PHE A 11 -21.47 7.45 -36.19
C PHE A 11 -21.11 6.60 -34.97
N TRP A 12 -20.32 5.57 -35.20
CA TRP A 12 -19.53 4.97 -34.10
C TRP A 12 -18.47 6.00 -33.73
N VAL A 13 -18.76 6.78 -32.71
CA VAL A 13 -17.71 7.51 -31.99
C VAL A 13 -16.90 6.42 -31.28
N GLN A 14 -15.82 5.99 -31.93
CA GLN A 14 -14.76 5.31 -31.21
C GLN A 14 -14.16 6.38 -30.25
N LEU A 15 -14.57 6.37 -29.01
CA LEU A 15 -13.77 7.01 -27.97
C LEU A 15 -12.40 6.31 -28.02
N SER A 16 -11.44 6.96 -28.68
CA SER A 16 -10.04 6.55 -28.57
C SER A 16 -9.64 6.80 -27.14
N GLN A 17 -9.67 5.76 -26.33
CA GLN A 17 -9.03 5.81 -25.02
C GLN A 17 -7.57 6.15 -25.28
N ALA A 18 -7.07 7.20 -24.62
CA ALA A 18 -5.65 7.51 -24.65
C ALA A 18 -4.90 6.32 -24.04
N ALA A 19 -4.13 5.63 -24.86
CA ALA A 19 -3.33 4.50 -24.42
C ALA A 19 -2.20 5.03 -23.54
N VAL A 20 -2.04 4.46 -22.36
CA VAL A 20 -0.89 4.77 -21.49
C VAL A 20 0.35 4.14 -22.10
N ASN A 21 1.39 4.93 -22.28
CA ASN A 21 2.69 4.49 -22.78
C ASN A 21 3.76 4.63 -21.72
N VAL A 22 4.35 3.53 -21.31
CA VAL A 22 5.43 3.49 -20.30
C VAL A 22 6.74 3.15 -20.99
N SER A 23 7.73 3.99 -20.80
CA SER A 23 9.09 3.82 -21.31
C SER A 23 10.11 3.77 -20.18
N ILE A 24 11.10 2.87 -20.27
CA ILE A 24 12.19 2.76 -19.31
C ILE A 24 13.39 3.52 -19.85
N GLY A 25 13.75 4.64 -19.20
CA GLY A 25 14.86 5.50 -19.64
C GLY A 25 16.24 4.89 -19.43
N ALA A 26 16.49 4.29 -18.26
CA ALA A 26 17.77 3.74 -17.87
C ALA A 26 17.62 2.59 -16.84
N GLY A 27 18.72 1.91 -16.53
CA GLY A 27 18.79 0.90 -15.45
C GLY A 27 18.62 -0.55 -15.91
N ILE A 28 18.37 -0.80 -17.21
CA ILE A 28 18.30 -2.13 -17.81
C ILE A 28 19.03 -2.11 -19.16
N THR A 29 19.81 -3.14 -19.44
CA THR A 29 20.60 -3.28 -20.66
C THR A 29 20.06 -4.34 -21.62
N ASP A 30 19.23 -5.25 -21.14
CA ASP A 30 18.57 -6.27 -21.97
C ASP A 30 17.32 -5.67 -22.60
N GLU A 31 17.41 -5.32 -23.89
CA GLU A 31 16.31 -4.68 -24.63
C GLU A 31 15.08 -5.56 -24.78
N ASN A 32 15.21 -6.90 -24.79
CA ASN A 32 14.07 -7.81 -24.87
C ASN A 32 13.29 -7.80 -23.53
N VAL A 33 14.02 -7.86 -22.42
CA VAL A 33 13.41 -7.77 -21.08
C VAL A 33 12.80 -6.39 -20.87
N LYS A 34 13.49 -5.32 -21.25
CA LYS A 34 13.00 -3.95 -21.20
C LYS A 34 11.68 -3.80 -21.96
N SER A 35 11.65 -4.17 -23.24
CA SER A 35 10.46 -4.06 -24.09
C SER A 35 9.27 -4.85 -23.55
N LYS A 36 9.54 -6.04 -22.98
CA LYS A 36 8.50 -6.84 -22.34
C LYS A 36 7.90 -6.16 -21.11
N MET A 37 8.74 -5.56 -20.26
CA MET A 37 8.30 -4.84 -19.07
C MET A 37 7.49 -3.60 -19.46
N GLU A 38 7.95 -2.81 -20.43
CA GLU A 38 7.26 -1.64 -20.99
C GLU A 38 5.88 -2.03 -21.54
N HIS A 39 5.82 -3.11 -22.33
CA HIS A 39 4.57 -3.61 -22.88
C HIS A 39 3.60 -4.06 -21.79
N THR A 40 4.08 -4.78 -20.77
CA THR A 40 3.24 -5.23 -19.66
C THR A 40 2.65 -4.05 -18.90
N MET A 41 3.46 -3.05 -18.56
CA MET A 41 3.00 -1.85 -17.84
C MET A 41 2.01 -1.03 -18.67
N SER A 42 2.35 -0.76 -19.93
CA SER A 42 1.50 0.04 -20.84
C SER A 42 0.13 -0.63 -21.07
N SER A 43 0.13 -1.95 -21.33
CA SER A 43 -1.10 -2.71 -21.52
C SER A 43 -1.95 -2.76 -20.27
N PHE A 44 -1.33 -2.95 -19.11
CA PHE A 44 -2.03 -2.98 -17.82
C PHE A 44 -2.66 -1.63 -17.47
N LEU A 45 -1.91 -0.54 -17.57
CA LEU A 45 -2.41 0.79 -17.21
C LEU A 45 -3.50 1.28 -18.19
N SER A 46 -3.37 0.98 -19.49
CA SER A 46 -4.41 1.27 -20.47
C SER A 46 -5.71 0.50 -20.17
N GLU A 47 -5.59 -0.78 -19.80
CA GLU A 47 -6.73 -1.59 -19.41
C GLU A 47 -7.37 -1.12 -18.10
N VAL A 48 -6.57 -0.70 -17.14
CA VAL A 48 -7.05 -0.11 -15.88
C VAL A 48 -7.93 1.10 -16.16
N ASN A 49 -7.48 2.03 -17.03
CA ASN A 49 -8.26 3.19 -17.41
C ASN A 49 -9.58 2.78 -18.10
N ALA A 50 -9.51 1.83 -19.04
CA ALA A 50 -10.69 1.29 -19.71
C ALA A 50 -11.68 0.61 -18.75
N ALA A 51 -11.17 -0.14 -17.77
CA ALA A 51 -11.98 -0.80 -16.77
C ALA A 51 -12.69 0.20 -15.85
N GLN A 52 -11.98 1.25 -15.45
CA GLN A 52 -12.52 2.30 -14.57
C GLN A 52 -13.63 3.11 -15.28
N GLU A 53 -13.41 3.56 -16.54
CA GLU A 53 -14.44 4.26 -17.32
C GLU A 53 -15.69 3.43 -17.54
N CYS A 54 -15.52 2.13 -17.79
CA CYS A 54 -16.63 1.20 -18.03
C CYS A 54 -17.23 0.61 -16.73
N ASN A 55 -16.70 0.96 -15.58
CA ASN A 55 -17.07 0.42 -14.28
C ASN A 55 -17.14 -1.13 -14.28
N ARG A 56 -16.07 -1.76 -14.76
CA ARG A 56 -15.95 -3.21 -14.89
C ARG A 56 -14.65 -3.73 -14.26
N ALA A 57 -14.55 -5.04 -14.07
CA ALA A 57 -13.31 -5.68 -13.65
C ALA A 57 -12.20 -5.53 -14.71
N ILE A 58 -10.94 -5.54 -14.26
CA ILE A 58 -9.75 -5.52 -15.12
C ILE A 58 -9.67 -6.83 -15.91
N ASN A 59 -9.40 -6.74 -17.20
CA ASN A 59 -9.19 -7.87 -18.08
C ASN A 59 -7.69 -8.10 -18.32
N PHE A 60 -7.12 -9.11 -17.71
CA PHE A 60 -5.69 -9.43 -17.80
C PHE A 60 -5.28 -10.26 -19.03
N THR A 61 -6.22 -10.50 -19.96
CA THR A 61 -5.96 -11.36 -21.14
C THR A 61 -4.82 -10.80 -21.99
N GLY A 62 -3.83 -11.63 -22.29
CA GLY A 62 -2.69 -11.26 -23.15
C GLY A 62 -1.55 -10.52 -22.49
N MET A 63 -1.66 -10.13 -21.21
CA MET A 63 -0.63 -9.34 -20.52
C MET A 63 0.52 -10.18 -19.93
N GLY A 64 0.41 -11.52 -19.93
CA GLY A 64 1.43 -12.40 -19.36
C GLY A 64 1.62 -12.28 -17.84
N ILE A 65 0.60 -11.76 -17.14
CA ILE A 65 0.60 -11.61 -15.67
C ILE A 65 0.10 -12.92 -15.04
N SER A 66 0.82 -13.42 -14.02
CA SER A 66 0.44 -14.66 -13.33
C SER A 66 -0.88 -14.52 -12.57
N GLN A 67 -1.58 -15.64 -12.34
CA GLN A 67 -2.86 -15.64 -11.62
C GLN A 67 -2.76 -15.07 -10.21
N ASP A 68 -1.67 -15.33 -9.49
CA ASP A 68 -1.46 -14.81 -8.14
C ASP A 68 -1.36 -13.28 -8.15
N VAL A 69 -0.63 -12.71 -9.11
CA VAL A 69 -0.50 -11.26 -9.27
C VAL A 69 -1.82 -10.64 -9.72
N GLN A 70 -2.55 -11.30 -10.65
CA GLN A 70 -3.89 -10.87 -11.05
C GLN A 70 -4.85 -10.84 -9.86
N GLY A 71 -4.85 -11.87 -9.02
CA GLY A 71 -5.66 -11.94 -7.82
C GLY A 71 -5.35 -10.81 -6.84
N SER A 72 -4.06 -10.53 -6.60
CA SER A 72 -3.62 -9.43 -5.74
C SER A 72 -4.08 -8.06 -6.26
N ILE A 73 -3.93 -7.81 -7.56
CA ILE A 73 -4.40 -6.56 -8.19
C ILE A 73 -5.93 -6.46 -8.11
N SER A 74 -6.65 -7.56 -8.38
CA SER A 74 -8.11 -7.58 -8.33
C SER A 74 -8.65 -7.26 -6.94
N MET A 75 -8.02 -7.79 -5.88
CA MET A 75 -8.39 -7.46 -4.50
C MET A 75 -8.23 -5.96 -4.20
N LEU A 76 -7.14 -5.34 -4.68
CA LEU A 76 -6.96 -3.89 -4.55
C LEU A 76 -8.03 -3.14 -5.33
N TRP A 77 -8.27 -3.53 -6.58
CA TRP A 77 -9.27 -2.95 -7.48
C TRP A 77 -10.68 -2.99 -6.91
N GLU A 78 -11.10 -4.15 -6.41
CA GLU A 78 -12.43 -4.33 -5.82
C GLU A 78 -12.63 -3.48 -4.57
N ASN A 79 -11.55 -3.22 -3.83
CA ASN A 79 -11.60 -2.39 -2.63
C ASN A 79 -11.56 -0.89 -2.94
N CYS A 80 -10.75 -0.47 -3.90
CA CYS A 80 -10.61 0.90 -4.34
C CYS A 80 -10.14 0.91 -5.80
N PRO A 81 -11.04 1.09 -6.78
CA PRO A 81 -10.65 1.27 -8.18
C PRO A 81 -9.66 2.43 -8.33
N PHE A 82 -8.86 2.39 -9.36
CA PHE A 82 -7.86 3.42 -9.64
C PHE A 82 -7.69 3.62 -11.15
N ASN A 83 -7.12 4.73 -11.56
CA ASN A 83 -6.74 4.99 -12.94
C ASN A 83 -5.36 5.64 -13.01
N CYS A 84 -4.71 5.52 -14.15
CA CYS A 84 -3.46 6.22 -14.44
C CYS A 84 -3.79 7.57 -15.08
N THR A 85 -3.27 8.66 -14.50
CA THR A 85 -3.59 10.02 -14.97
C THR A 85 -2.72 10.47 -16.15
N ASP A 86 -1.56 9.83 -16.33
CA ASP A 86 -0.57 10.23 -17.33
C ASP A 86 -0.61 9.28 -18.53
N GLU A 87 -0.61 9.86 -19.74
CA GLU A 87 -0.57 9.11 -20.99
C GLU A 87 0.86 8.67 -21.36
N GLU A 88 1.87 9.46 -21.02
CA GLU A 88 3.28 9.20 -21.29
C GLU A 88 4.07 9.19 -19.99
N ILE A 89 4.66 8.06 -19.66
CA ILE A 89 5.44 7.85 -18.44
C ILE A 89 6.85 7.42 -18.81
N VAL A 90 7.86 8.14 -18.31
CA VAL A 90 9.26 7.78 -18.47
C VAL A 90 9.90 7.63 -17.10
N GLU A 91 10.24 6.40 -16.73
CA GLU A 91 10.86 6.10 -15.45
C GLU A 91 12.14 5.28 -15.59
N ASN A 92 13.01 5.36 -14.60
CA ASN A 92 14.22 4.56 -14.56
C ASN A 92 13.99 3.24 -13.83
N CYS A 93 14.64 2.19 -14.33
CA CYS A 93 14.63 0.89 -13.73
C CYS A 93 15.64 0.79 -12.58
N ILE A 94 15.19 0.31 -11.43
CA ILE A 94 16.03 -0.05 -10.30
C ILE A 94 16.32 -1.55 -10.38
N GLN A 95 17.61 -1.92 -10.41
CA GLN A 95 18.01 -3.32 -10.31
C GLN A 95 17.92 -3.78 -8.85
N THR A 96 17.26 -4.90 -8.62
CA THR A 96 17.18 -5.56 -7.32
C THR A 96 17.94 -6.87 -7.32
N GLY A 97 18.13 -7.52 -6.17
CA GLY A 97 18.80 -8.82 -6.11
C GLY A 97 18.07 -9.91 -6.91
N THR A 98 16.76 -9.82 -7.06
CA THR A 98 15.89 -10.81 -7.70
C THR A 98 15.39 -10.43 -9.10
N GLY A 99 15.55 -9.16 -9.50
CA GLY A 99 15.07 -8.68 -10.79
C GLY A 99 15.10 -7.15 -10.92
N TYR A 100 13.97 -6.58 -11.25
CA TYR A 100 13.83 -5.16 -11.61
C TYR A 100 12.63 -4.53 -10.92
N GLN A 101 12.71 -3.24 -10.65
CA GLN A 101 11.64 -2.45 -10.06
C GLN A 101 11.45 -1.13 -10.80
N ILE A 102 10.22 -0.80 -11.15
CA ILE A 102 9.83 0.50 -11.70
C ILE A 102 8.92 1.16 -10.67
N ARG A 103 9.22 2.40 -10.31
CA ARG A 103 8.52 3.18 -9.28
C ARG A 103 7.93 4.46 -9.87
N ASN A 104 7.22 5.21 -9.04
CA ASN A 104 6.63 6.52 -9.37
C ASN A 104 5.59 6.47 -10.50
N ILE A 105 4.92 5.34 -10.68
CA ILE A 105 3.83 5.24 -11.66
C ILE A 105 2.61 5.93 -11.07
N PRO A 106 2.13 7.04 -11.65
CA PRO A 106 1.07 7.85 -11.07
C PRO A 106 -0.28 7.16 -11.15
N LEU A 107 -0.97 7.10 -10.02
CA LEU A 107 -2.33 6.58 -9.94
C LEU A 107 -3.23 7.56 -9.18
N MET A 108 -4.42 7.76 -9.68
CA MET A 108 -5.53 8.35 -8.94
C MET A 108 -6.39 7.22 -8.38
N MET A 109 -6.44 7.11 -7.08
CA MET A 109 -7.36 6.20 -6.40
C MET A 109 -8.76 6.78 -6.50
N CYS A 110 -9.73 5.95 -6.86
CA CYS A 110 -11.13 6.36 -7.04
C CYS A 110 -11.96 5.75 -5.89
N PRO A 111 -11.94 6.36 -4.68
CA PRO A 111 -12.77 5.89 -3.59
C PRO A 111 -14.26 5.97 -3.98
N THR A 112 -15.07 5.07 -3.41
CA THR A 112 -16.50 4.99 -3.74
C THR A 112 -17.35 6.11 -3.08
N ASP A 113 -16.75 6.94 -2.26
CA ASP A 113 -17.33 8.17 -1.73
C ASP A 113 -16.78 9.35 -2.54
N ASP A 114 -17.64 10.23 -3.01
CA ASP A 114 -17.34 11.36 -3.91
C ASP A 114 -16.40 12.44 -3.32
N ASN A 115 -15.67 12.14 -2.25
CA ASN A 115 -14.73 13.05 -1.61
C ASN A 115 -13.31 12.77 -2.11
N PHE A 116 -12.91 13.43 -3.18
CA PHE A 116 -11.51 13.45 -3.63
C PHE A 116 -10.68 14.40 -2.75
N ASP A 117 -9.50 13.93 -2.32
CA ASP A 117 -8.51 14.77 -1.67
C ASP A 117 -7.10 14.51 -2.24
N GLU A 118 -6.09 15.31 -1.83
CA GLU A 118 -4.71 15.16 -2.31
C GLU A 118 -4.11 13.77 -2.00
N GLU A 119 -4.63 13.09 -0.98
CA GLU A 119 -4.20 11.73 -0.63
C GLU A 119 -4.70 10.66 -1.60
N ASP A 120 -5.65 10.97 -2.50
CA ASP A 120 -6.10 10.04 -3.53
C ASP A 120 -5.07 9.86 -4.64
N TYR A 121 -4.16 10.82 -4.80
CA TYR A 121 -3.00 10.64 -5.66
C TYR A 121 -1.97 9.74 -4.96
N GLN A 122 -1.65 8.61 -5.59
CA GLN A 122 -0.71 7.62 -5.09
C GLN A 122 0.28 7.26 -6.20
N GLU A 123 1.41 6.69 -5.82
CA GLU A 123 2.38 6.15 -6.78
C GLU A 123 2.42 4.62 -6.66
N ALA A 124 2.43 3.93 -7.78
CA ALA A 124 2.57 2.47 -7.81
C ALA A 124 4.01 2.02 -8.06
N VAL A 125 4.27 0.80 -7.64
CA VAL A 125 5.52 0.08 -7.87
C VAL A 125 5.23 -1.21 -8.60
N PHE A 126 5.92 -1.41 -9.71
CA PHE A 126 5.95 -2.67 -10.46
C PHE A 126 7.26 -3.39 -10.20
N THR A 127 7.20 -4.63 -9.72
CA THR A 127 8.38 -5.46 -9.52
C THR A 127 8.38 -6.62 -10.50
N PHE A 128 9.49 -6.80 -11.21
CA PHE A 128 9.67 -7.83 -12.22
C PHE A 128 10.81 -8.77 -11.84
N ASN A 129 10.71 -10.03 -12.19
CA ASN A 129 11.84 -10.96 -12.10
C ASN A 129 12.88 -10.68 -13.22
N LYS A 130 14.00 -11.40 -13.20
CA LYS A 130 15.09 -11.23 -14.19
C LYS A 130 14.66 -11.50 -15.64
N ASN A 131 13.54 -12.20 -15.87
CA ASN A 131 12.98 -12.48 -17.19
C ASN A 131 11.91 -11.46 -17.63
N GLY A 132 11.72 -10.37 -16.89
CA GLY A 132 10.73 -9.32 -17.18
C GLY A 132 9.28 -9.77 -16.96
N ASN A 133 9.04 -10.80 -16.14
CA ASN A 133 7.67 -11.13 -15.73
C ASN A 133 7.31 -10.33 -14.49
N LEU A 134 6.10 -9.74 -14.48
CA LEU A 134 5.57 -9.05 -13.32
C LEU A 134 5.34 -10.05 -12.19
N VAL A 135 5.94 -9.77 -11.02
CA VAL A 135 5.84 -10.60 -9.82
C VAL A 135 5.12 -9.90 -8.68
N SER A 136 5.05 -8.57 -8.71
CA SER A 136 4.34 -7.82 -7.68
C SER A 136 3.93 -6.43 -8.17
N PHE A 137 2.76 -5.97 -7.74
CA PHE A 137 2.24 -4.62 -7.92
C PHE A 137 1.71 -4.13 -6.57
N TYR A 138 2.14 -2.95 -6.14
CA TYR A 138 1.71 -2.37 -4.86
C TYR A 138 1.85 -0.85 -4.87
N ILE A 139 1.25 -0.20 -3.86
CA ILE A 139 1.25 1.25 -3.72
C ILE A 139 2.47 1.70 -2.91
N ALA A 140 3.21 2.65 -3.45
CA ALA A 140 4.42 3.21 -2.84
C ALA A 140 4.11 4.15 -1.67
N ILE A 141 5.05 4.27 -0.73
CA ILE A 141 5.11 5.46 0.13
C ILE A 141 5.50 6.68 -0.72
N ALA A 142 5.20 7.89 -0.23
CA ALA A 142 5.50 9.10 -0.96
C ALA A 142 6.99 9.19 -1.34
N LYS A 143 7.29 9.59 -2.58
CA LYS A 143 8.64 9.62 -3.18
C LYS A 143 9.66 10.38 -2.31
N ASN A 144 9.27 11.51 -1.73
CA ASN A 144 10.13 12.30 -0.86
C ASN A 144 10.54 11.53 0.40
N GLN A 145 9.64 10.74 0.97
CA GLN A 145 9.93 9.89 2.13
C GLN A 145 10.84 8.73 1.76
N TYR A 146 10.55 8.05 0.65
CA TYR A 146 11.40 6.99 0.11
C TYR A 146 12.85 7.47 -0.10
N LEU A 147 13.03 8.62 -0.77
CA LEU A 147 14.35 9.20 -0.98
C LEU A 147 15.03 9.64 0.31
N LYS A 148 14.28 10.16 1.28
CA LYS A 148 14.81 10.54 2.60
C LYS A 148 15.39 9.31 3.32
N ILE A 149 14.68 8.20 3.32
CA ILE A 149 15.14 6.95 3.95
C ILE A 149 16.37 6.38 3.21
N LEU A 150 16.36 6.36 1.88
CA LEU A 150 17.50 5.88 1.10
C LEU A 150 18.78 6.72 1.31
N LYS A 151 18.63 8.02 1.51
CA LYS A 151 19.75 8.93 1.76
C LYS A 151 20.20 8.98 3.23
N SER A 152 19.39 8.48 4.15
CA SER A 152 19.76 8.46 5.57
C SER A 152 20.81 7.38 5.80
N ASN A 153 21.92 7.74 6.48
CA ASN A 153 22.99 6.82 6.86
C ASN A 153 23.04 6.62 8.39
N GLN A 154 21.98 7.03 9.10
CA GLN A 154 22.08 7.15 10.56
C GLN A 154 22.00 5.78 11.26
N ASP A 155 21.03 4.93 10.89
CA ASP A 155 20.80 3.68 11.61
C ASP A 155 21.01 2.42 10.76
N VAL A 156 20.70 2.49 9.45
CA VAL A 156 20.91 1.39 8.52
C VAL A 156 21.81 1.86 7.39
N THR A 157 23.09 1.49 7.43
CA THR A 157 24.12 1.96 6.49
C THR A 157 24.04 1.28 5.12
N ASP A 158 23.55 0.04 5.06
CA ASP A 158 23.40 -0.73 3.81
C ASP A 158 22.17 -0.29 3.02
N LEU A 159 22.43 0.28 1.83
CA LEU A 159 21.39 0.75 0.90
C LEU A 159 20.45 -0.39 0.47
N ARG A 160 21.00 -1.57 0.15
CA ARG A 160 20.18 -2.73 -0.23
C ARG A 160 19.23 -3.13 0.88
N ARG A 161 19.69 -3.09 2.12
CA ARG A 161 18.86 -3.42 3.29
C ARG A 161 17.74 -2.40 3.47
N ARG A 162 18.02 -1.11 3.30
CA ARG A 162 16.99 -0.06 3.35
C ARG A 162 15.91 -0.28 2.28
N GLN A 163 16.33 -0.57 1.05
CA GLN A 163 15.39 -0.87 -0.04
C GLN A 163 14.51 -2.08 0.29
N LEU A 164 15.08 -3.16 0.79
CA LEU A 164 14.35 -4.37 1.17
C LEU A 164 13.31 -4.09 2.27
N ILE A 165 13.69 -3.36 3.32
CA ILE A 165 12.78 -3.00 4.41
C ILE A 165 11.61 -2.17 3.87
N LEU A 166 11.90 -1.15 3.04
CA LEU A 166 10.86 -0.31 2.45
C LEU A 166 9.91 -1.10 1.56
N ASP A 167 10.42 -2.01 0.75
CA ASP A 167 9.61 -2.88 -0.11
C ASP A 167 8.58 -3.68 0.70
N PHE A 168 9.00 -4.28 1.80
CA PHE A 168 8.09 -5.03 2.67
C PHE A 168 7.11 -4.14 3.44
N VAL A 169 7.52 -2.93 3.85
CA VAL A 169 6.61 -1.96 4.50
C VAL A 169 5.51 -1.51 3.54
N GLU A 170 5.86 -1.25 2.28
CA GLU A 170 4.89 -0.87 1.24
C GLU A 170 3.93 -2.03 0.91
N ARG A 171 4.46 -3.25 0.78
CA ARG A 171 3.65 -4.46 0.58
C ARG A 171 2.72 -4.73 1.75
N PHE A 172 3.21 -4.57 2.98
CA PHE A 172 2.39 -4.70 4.19
C PHE A 172 1.24 -3.70 4.22
N ARG A 173 1.47 -2.42 3.90
CA ARG A 173 0.42 -1.42 3.74
C ARG A 173 -0.59 -1.84 2.68
N THR A 174 -0.10 -2.22 1.51
CA THR A 174 -0.95 -2.60 0.37
C THR A 174 -1.81 -3.83 0.71
N ALA A 175 -1.30 -4.78 1.49
CA ALA A 175 -2.06 -5.95 1.92
C ALA A 175 -3.32 -5.60 2.75
N TYR A 176 -3.29 -4.51 3.53
CA TYR A 176 -4.52 -4.00 4.17
C TYR A 176 -5.51 -3.47 3.14
N ASN A 177 -5.04 -2.69 2.17
CA ASN A 177 -5.87 -2.11 1.12
C ASN A 177 -6.45 -3.18 0.18
N GLN A 178 -5.74 -4.28 0.00
CA GLN A 178 -6.19 -5.46 -0.74
C GLN A 178 -7.08 -6.39 0.10
N ARG A 179 -7.12 -6.23 1.42
CA ARG A 179 -7.72 -7.18 2.39
C ARG A 179 -7.07 -8.57 2.32
N ASP A 180 -5.79 -8.62 1.98
CA ASP A 180 -5.03 -9.86 1.82
C ASP A 180 -4.70 -10.48 3.19
N ILE A 181 -5.68 -11.18 3.74
CA ILE A 181 -5.54 -11.91 5.01
C ILE A 181 -4.46 -12.98 4.94
N HIS A 182 -4.24 -13.57 3.76
CA HIS A 182 -3.23 -14.62 3.59
C HIS A 182 -1.82 -14.04 3.78
N PHE A 183 -1.49 -12.97 3.07
CA PHE A 183 -0.21 -12.27 3.25
C PHE A 183 -0.05 -11.74 4.68
N LEU A 184 -1.09 -11.09 5.23
CA LEU A 184 -1.03 -10.57 6.60
C LEU A 184 -0.83 -11.67 7.64
N ASN A 185 -1.41 -12.87 7.43
CA ASN A 185 -1.16 -14.00 8.30
C ASN A 185 0.26 -14.56 8.15
N GLN A 186 0.85 -14.55 6.96
CA GLN A 186 2.22 -15.04 6.73
C GLN A 186 3.29 -14.11 7.29
N ILE A 187 3.09 -12.78 7.17
CA ILE A 187 4.11 -11.79 7.53
C ILE A 187 4.31 -11.65 9.05
N PHE A 188 3.33 -12.02 9.87
CA PHE A 188 3.49 -12.03 11.32
C PHE A 188 4.11 -13.35 11.79
N SER A 189 5.11 -13.28 12.66
CA SER A 189 5.60 -14.44 13.41
C SER A 189 4.47 -15.10 14.20
N ASP A 190 4.53 -16.40 14.42
CA ASP A 190 3.50 -17.13 15.21
C ASP A 190 3.41 -16.60 16.64
N ASP A 191 4.56 -16.18 17.20
CA ASP A 191 4.67 -15.59 18.53
C ASP A 191 4.60 -14.06 18.53
N ALA A 192 4.12 -13.45 17.44
CA ALA A 192 4.10 -12.00 17.31
C ALA A 192 3.32 -11.32 18.47
N LEU A 193 3.94 -10.32 19.07
CA LEU A 193 3.32 -9.45 20.08
C LEU A 193 2.58 -8.30 19.38
N ILE A 194 1.27 -8.28 19.47
CA ILE A 194 0.46 -7.21 18.88
C ILE A 194 -0.19 -6.40 19.99
N ILE A 195 0.09 -5.10 20.00
CA ILE A 195 -0.44 -4.15 20.98
C ILE A 195 -1.28 -3.11 20.24
N THR A 196 -2.53 -2.94 20.64
CA THR A 196 -3.42 -1.93 20.09
C THR A 196 -3.89 -0.99 21.18
N GLY A 197 -3.74 0.32 20.97
CA GLY A 197 -4.26 1.34 21.86
C GLY A 197 -5.71 1.71 21.52
N LYS A 198 -6.46 2.14 22.51
CA LYS A 198 -7.80 2.70 22.37
C LYS A 198 -7.95 3.91 23.25
N VAL A 199 -8.41 5.01 22.69
CA VAL A 199 -8.76 6.19 23.47
C VAL A 199 -10.08 5.93 24.20
N VAL A 200 -10.06 6.00 25.53
CA VAL A 200 -11.23 5.84 26.39
C VAL A 200 -11.60 7.21 26.96
N LYS A 201 -12.76 7.71 26.57
CA LYS A 201 -13.33 8.95 27.10
C LYS A 201 -13.81 8.71 28.53
N GLN A 202 -13.36 9.54 29.44
CA GLN A 202 -13.71 9.45 30.86
C GLN A 202 -14.66 10.59 31.24
N GLN A 203 -15.68 10.26 32.04
CA GLN A 203 -16.58 11.22 32.65
C GLN A 203 -16.83 10.85 34.10
N THR A 204 -16.93 11.85 34.98
CA THR A 204 -17.44 11.64 36.35
C THR A 204 -18.93 11.32 36.33
N ARG A 205 -19.47 10.82 37.46
CA ARG A 205 -20.92 10.62 37.64
C ARG A 205 -21.72 11.89 37.41
N ASP A 206 -21.15 13.06 37.68
CA ASP A 206 -21.76 14.37 37.54
C ASP A 206 -21.57 14.96 36.12
N GLY A 207 -21.09 14.17 35.16
CA GLY A 207 -20.93 14.58 33.76
C GLY A 207 -19.70 15.44 33.47
N ILE A 208 -18.78 15.63 34.41
CA ILE A 208 -17.56 16.40 34.22
C ILE A 208 -16.60 15.52 33.34
N LYS A 209 -16.16 16.08 32.20
CA LYS A 209 -15.18 15.42 31.33
C LYS A 209 -13.84 15.35 32.03
N LEU A 210 -13.31 14.16 32.21
CA LEU A 210 -11.94 13.90 32.66
C LEU A 210 -11.01 13.74 31.43
N PRO A 211 -9.69 13.88 31.60
CA PRO A 211 -8.73 13.62 30.54
C PRO A 211 -8.93 12.22 29.92
N ASP A 212 -8.88 12.15 28.61
CA ASP A 212 -8.99 10.90 27.91
C ASP A 212 -7.77 9.99 28.24
N LYS A 213 -7.96 8.70 28.28
CA LYS A 213 -6.91 7.71 28.60
C LYS A 213 -6.71 6.77 27.44
N VAL A 214 -5.46 6.42 27.14
CA VAL A 214 -5.16 5.31 26.21
C VAL A 214 -5.08 4.01 27.00
N GLU A 215 -5.91 3.03 26.61
CA GLU A 215 -5.82 1.67 27.11
C GLU A 215 -5.17 0.77 26.05
N PHE A 216 -4.16 -0.01 26.44
CA PHE A 216 -3.44 -0.91 25.56
C PHE A 216 -3.90 -2.33 25.76
N PHE A 217 -4.18 -3.01 24.64
CA PHE A 217 -4.62 -4.40 24.59
C PHE A 217 -3.56 -5.25 23.88
N LYS A 218 -3.04 -6.26 24.56
CA LYS A 218 -2.17 -7.27 23.95
C LYS A 218 -3.03 -8.33 23.28
N ARG A 219 -2.61 -8.74 22.08
CA ARG A 219 -3.29 -9.77 21.28
C ARG A 219 -2.29 -10.74 20.71
N SER A 220 -2.66 -11.99 20.59
CA SER A 220 -1.93 -12.98 19.78
C SER A 220 -2.13 -12.69 18.29
N LYS A 221 -1.24 -13.22 17.44
CA LYS A 221 -1.41 -13.24 15.98
C LYS A 221 -2.78 -13.77 15.59
N HIS A 222 -3.17 -14.92 16.15
CA HIS A 222 -4.44 -15.57 15.84
C HIS A 222 -5.65 -14.65 16.11
N GLU A 223 -5.70 -14.03 17.29
CA GLU A 223 -6.79 -13.11 17.65
C GLU A 223 -6.81 -11.87 16.75
N TYR A 224 -5.63 -11.33 16.43
CA TYR A 224 -5.51 -10.16 15.58
C TYR A 224 -5.99 -10.44 14.15
N ILE A 225 -5.52 -11.52 13.54
CA ILE A 225 -5.92 -11.92 12.17
C ILE A 225 -7.42 -12.27 12.11
N ALA A 226 -7.96 -12.95 13.12
CA ALA A 226 -9.40 -13.23 13.19
C ALA A 226 -10.23 -11.94 13.24
N ASN A 227 -9.80 -10.96 14.04
CA ASN A 227 -10.46 -9.65 14.12
C ASN A 227 -10.36 -8.86 12.81
N LEU A 228 -9.20 -8.86 12.14
CA LEU A 228 -9.02 -8.24 10.82
C LEU A 228 -9.95 -8.86 9.79
N LYS A 229 -9.99 -10.19 9.70
CA LYS A 229 -10.89 -10.91 8.79
C LYS A 229 -12.35 -10.53 9.02
N ALA A 230 -12.77 -10.47 10.29
CA ALA A 230 -14.13 -10.06 10.64
C ALA A 230 -14.41 -8.60 10.25
N GLN A 231 -13.42 -7.71 10.38
CA GLN A 231 -13.55 -6.31 9.98
C GLN A 231 -13.59 -6.15 8.46
N PHE A 232 -12.70 -6.80 7.72
CA PHE A 232 -12.65 -6.79 6.26
C PHE A 232 -13.98 -7.21 5.63
N ASN A 233 -14.70 -8.16 6.25
CA ASN A 233 -16.01 -8.61 5.79
C ASN A 233 -17.16 -7.61 6.08
N LYS A 234 -16.97 -6.65 6.99
CA LYS A 234 -18.02 -5.69 7.40
C LYS A 234 -17.96 -4.35 6.69
N VAL A 235 -16.79 -4.00 6.17
CA VAL A 235 -16.55 -2.68 5.56
C VAL A 235 -16.65 -2.77 4.04
N LYS A 236 -17.09 -1.67 3.40
CA LYS A 236 -17.16 -1.57 1.96
C LYS A 236 -15.78 -1.34 1.34
N TYR A 237 -15.00 -0.47 1.97
CA TYR A 237 -13.63 -0.18 1.57
C TYR A 237 -12.73 0.03 2.80
N ILE A 238 -11.43 -0.13 2.57
CA ILE A 238 -10.36 0.18 3.52
C ILE A 238 -9.31 0.98 2.77
N ARG A 239 -8.83 2.06 3.39
CA ARG A 239 -7.71 2.84 2.92
C ARG A 239 -6.73 3.00 4.08
N VAL A 240 -5.51 2.51 3.89
CA VAL A 240 -4.40 2.65 4.82
C VAL A 240 -3.31 3.46 4.14
N THR A 241 -2.87 4.53 4.79
CA THR A 241 -1.71 5.33 4.37
C THR A 241 -0.60 5.21 5.37
N PHE A 242 0.65 5.29 4.90
CA PHE A 242 1.85 5.31 5.74
C PHE A 242 2.67 6.55 5.42
N ASP A 243 2.87 7.39 6.44
CA ASP A 243 3.66 8.60 6.38
C ASP A 243 4.73 8.61 7.48
N ASP A 244 5.70 9.54 7.37
CA ASP A 244 6.81 9.73 8.31
C ASP A 244 7.50 8.43 8.69
N VAL A 245 7.82 7.62 7.67
CA VAL A 245 8.48 6.31 7.86
C VAL A 245 9.90 6.51 8.39
N LYS A 246 10.22 5.87 9.50
CA LYS A 246 11.54 5.87 10.15
C LYS A 246 11.99 4.43 10.37
N VAL A 247 13.25 4.15 10.06
CA VAL A 247 13.85 2.84 10.23
C VAL A 247 15.01 2.95 11.21
N SER A 248 15.04 2.08 12.20
CA SER A 248 16.12 1.95 13.19
C SER A 248 16.68 0.53 13.19
N ALA A 249 17.99 0.38 13.37
CA ALA A 249 18.62 -0.93 13.50
C ALA A 249 18.69 -1.37 14.96
N SER A 250 18.43 -2.65 15.22
CA SER A 250 18.75 -3.30 16.48
C SER A 250 20.25 -3.61 16.58
N PRO A 251 20.83 -3.70 17.76
CA PRO A 251 22.12 -4.34 17.97
C PRO A 251 22.14 -5.81 17.51
N GLU A 252 21.01 -6.49 17.53
CA GLU A 252 20.81 -7.84 17.00
C GLU A 252 20.77 -7.79 15.46
N PRO A 253 21.70 -8.47 14.75
CA PRO A 253 21.74 -8.46 13.30
C PRO A 253 20.46 -9.00 12.66
N GLY A 254 19.96 -8.30 11.65
CA GLY A 254 18.75 -8.66 10.91
C GLY A 254 17.45 -8.20 11.56
N ILE A 255 17.50 -7.57 12.72
CA ILE A 255 16.33 -7.01 13.41
C ILE A 255 16.26 -5.49 13.21
N TYR A 256 15.09 -4.98 12.83
CA TYR A 256 14.88 -3.56 12.56
C TYR A 256 13.56 -3.07 13.15
N GLY A 257 13.60 -1.87 13.71
CA GLY A 257 12.39 -1.12 14.09
C GLY A 257 11.93 -0.24 12.94
N VAL A 258 10.64 -0.25 12.68
CA VAL A 258 10.01 0.65 11.70
C VAL A 258 8.87 1.38 12.38
N THR A 259 8.95 2.70 12.41
CA THR A 259 7.88 3.58 12.88
C THR A 259 7.23 4.26 11.69
N VAL A 260 5.90 4.27 11.65
CA VAL A 260 5.13 4.97 10.62
C VAL A 260 3.97 5.74 11.26
N LYS A 261 3.64 6.90 10.70
CA LYS A 261 2.34 7.52 10.92
C LYS A 261 1.34 6.80 9.99
N GLN A 262 0.32 6.20 10.57
CA GLN A 262 -0.71 5.47 9.82
C GLN A 262 -2.02 6.25 9.83
N GLY A 263 -2.53 6.58 8.65
CA GLY A 263 -3.93 6.92 8.44
C GLY A 263 -4.73 5.64 8.16
N TYR A 264 -5.90 5.50 8.77
CA TYR A 264 -6.78 4.35 8.59
C TYR A 264 -8.21 4.82 8.36
N THR A 265 -8.70 4.62 7.15
CA THR A 265 -10.07 5.00 6.76
C THR A 265 -10.84 3.77 6.34
N THR A 266 -12.09 3.66 6.79
CA THR A 266 -13.01 2.61 6.35
C THR A 266 -14.38 3.17 6.04
N GLY A 267 -15.03 2.63 5.01
CA GLY A 267 -16.42 2.92 4.69
C GLY A 267 -17.34 1.75 5.00
N SER A 268 -18.54 2.05 5.51
CA SER A 268 -19.58 1.06 5.75
C SER A 268 -20.96 1.62 5.35
N ALA A 269 -22.00 0.78 5.39
CA ALA A 269 -23.36 1.25 5.16
C ALA A 269 -23.84 2.31 6.16
N LYS A 270 -23.14 2.46 7.29
CA LYS A 270 -23.47 3.40 8.39
C LYS A 270 -22.65 4.70 8.34
N GLY A 271 -21.75 4.86 7.37
CA GLY A 271 -20.84 5.99 7.22
C GLY A 271 -19.38 5.61 7.17
N SER A 272 -18.50 6.60 7.10
CA SER A 272 -17.04 6.43 7.12
C SER A 272 -16.49 6.56 8.54
N TYR A 273 -15.38 5.87 8.79
CA TYR A 273 -14.58 5.99 10.00
C TYR A 273 -13.14 6.32 9.60
N HIS A 274 -12.54 7.30 10.24
CA HIS A 274 -11.14 7.68 10.06
C HIS A 274 -10.42 7.71 11.40
N ASP A 275 -9.16 7.28 11.40
CA ASP A 275 -8.31 7.25 12.59
C ASP A 275 -6.84 7.42 12.19
N ASP A 276 -6.13 8.29 12.90
CA ASP A 276 -4.71 8.53 12.75
C ASP A 276 -3.95 7.99 13.96
N GLY A 277 -2.87 7.27 13.69
CA GLY A 277 -2.07 6.68 14.74
C GLY A 277 -0.60 6.51 14.36
N ILE A 278 0.19 6.13 15.36
CA ILE A 278 1.59 5.74 15.18
C ILE A 278 1.65 4.22 15.28
N VAL A 279 2.18 3.58 14.25
CA VAL A 279 2.52 2.16 14.25
C VAL A 279 4.02 2.03 14.44
N PHE A 280 4.42 1.21 15.40
CA PHE A 280 5.78 0.73 15.51
C PHE A 280 5.80 -0.77 15.26
N MET A 281 6.75 -1.23 14.45
CA MET A 281 6.92 -2.63 14.09
C MET A 281 8.36 -3.07 14.30
N VAL A 282 8.55 -4.28 14.80
CA VAL A 282 9.86 -4.94 14.81
C VAL A 282 9.85 -6.02 13.76
N TRP A 283 10.75 -5.88 12.81
CA TRP A 283 10.92 -6.77 11.68
C TRP A 283 12.17 -7.64 11.85
N ASN A 284 12.03 -8.92 11.57
CA ASN A 284 13.11 -9.88 11.45
C ASN A 284 13.39 -10.17 9.96
N PHE A 285 14.55 -9.74 9.49
CA PHE A 285 15.07 -9.98 8.14
C PHE A 285 16.23 -10.97 8.12
N LYS A 286 16.36 -11.86 9.12
CA LYS A 286 17.36 -12.94 9.09
C LYS A 286 17.13 -13.85 7.88
N ASN A 287 15.87 -14.05 7.50
CA ASN A 287 15.47 -14.61 6.19
C ASN A 287 14.91 -13.47 5.31
N GLU A 288 15.69 -13.04 4.31
CA GLU A 288 15.33 -11.93 3.43
C GLU A 288 14.16 -12.25 2.48
N ASP A 289 14.00 -13.51 2.12
CA ASP A 289 12.93 -13.96 1.21
C ASP A 289 11.58 -14.10 1.94
N ASN A 290 11.61 -14.28 3.25
CA ASN A 290 10.42 -14.42 4.08
C ASN A 290 10.63 -13.72 5.44
N PRO A 291 10.66 -12.38 5.47
CA PRO A 291 10.78 -11.64 6.72
C PRO A 291 9.50 -11.72 7.54
N GLU A 292 9.65 -11.56 8.85
CA GLU A 292 8.54 -11.67 9.79
C GLU A 292 8.45 -10.43 10.69
N ILE A 293 7.22 -10.08 11.09
CA ILE A 293 6.96 -9.05 12.10
C ILE A 293 6.84 -9.74 13.47
N PHE A 294 7.75 -9.41 14.37
CA PHE A 294 7.77 -9.91 15.75
C PHE A 294 6.92 -9.07 16.69
N VAL A 295 6.88 -7.77 16.46
CA VAL A 295 6.08 -6.84 17.24
C VAL A 295 5.36 -5.88 16.30
N ARG A 296 4.10 -5.62 16.59
CA ARG A 296 3.34 -4.52 16.02
C ARG A 296 2.59 -3.79 17.12
N THR A 297 2.84 -2.52 17.25
CA THR A 297 2.06 -1.66 18.14
C THR A 297 1.24 -0.66 17.33
N TRP A 298 0.13 -0.22 17.87
CA TRP A 298 -0.62 0.93 17.38
C TRP A 298 -1.04 1.79 18.56
N GLN A 299 -0.86 3.09 18.45
CA GLN A 299 -1.29 4.08 19.42
C GLN A 299 -1.86 5.31 18.71
N PRO A 300 -2.85 6.01 19.30
CA PRO A 300 -3.41 7.19 18.68
C PRO A 300 -2.36 8.28 18.50
N LEU A 301 -2.49 9.09 17.44
CA LEU A 301 -1.61 10.24 17.18
C LEU A 301 -1.87 11.37 18.18
N GLU A 302 -3.12 11.55 18.60
CA GLU A 302 -3.54 12.60 19.52
C GLU A 302 -4.38 12.05 20.68
N VAL A 303 -4.19 12.62 21.87
CA VAL A 303 -5.00 12.39 23.06
C VAL A 303 -5.31 13.75 23.69
N ASP A 304 -6.57 14.06 23.97
CA ASP A 304 -7.04 15.35 24.49
C ASP A 304 -6.52 16.58 23.71
N GLY A 305 -6.42 16.46 22.38
CA GLY A 305 -5.90 17.52 21.50
C GLY A 305 -4.40 17.76 21.63
N LYS A 306 -3.68 16.86 22.28
CA LYS A 306 -2.21 16.86 22.33
C LYS A 306 -1.65 15.74 21.48
N THR A 307 -0.78 16.10 20.54
CA THR A 307 -0.08 15.16 19.68
C THR A 307 0.96 14.38 20.49
N ILE A 308 0.93 13.03 20.41
CA ILE A 308 1.91 12.13 21.07
C ILE A 308 3.25 12.12 20.29
N ALA A 309 3.50 13.05 19.40
CA ALA A 309 4.68 13.05 18.55
C ALA A 309 5.96 13.43 19.30
N GLY A 310 6.93 12.50 19.38
CA GLY A 310 8.36 12.79 19.51
C GLY A 310 8.99 12.76 20.88
N GLY A 311 8.30 12.44 21.94
CA GLY A 311 8.89 12.27 23.27
C GLY A 311 8.56 10.91 23.87
N GLY A 312 9.33 10.27 24.69
CA GLY A 312 9.20 9.00 25.42
C GLY A 312 7.90 8.17 25.45
N GLU A 313 6.87 8.61 24.77
CA GLU A 313 5.54 8.01 24.74
C GLU A 313 5.28 7.09 23.53
N VAL A 314 6.18 7.08 22.51
CA VAL A 314 6.09 6.21 21.33
C VAL A 314 6.94 4.96 21.55
N PHE A 315 6.38 3.80 21.26
CA PHE A 315 7.12 2.53 21.33
C PHE A 315 8.38 2.55 20.45
N ARG A 316 9.47 1.98 20.98
CA ARG A 316 10.80 1.90 20.35
C ARG A 316 11.38 0.50 20.49
N LEU A 317 12.46 0.22 19.75
CA LEU A 317 13.19 -1.05 19.87
C LEU A 317 13.62 -1.37 21.31
N SER A 318 14.05 -0.36 22.05
CA SER A 318 14.48 -0.52 23.45
C SER A 318 13.39 -0.95 24.43
N ASP A 319 12.14 -0.91 24.03
CA ASP A 319 11.00 -1.30 24.87
C ASP A 319 10.71 -2.80 24.78
N PHE A 320 11.46 -3.53 23.96
CA PHE A 320 11.30 -4.95 23.71
C PHE A 320 12.64 -5.68 23.79
N ASP A 321 12.61 -6.88 24.40
CA ASP A 321 13.76 -7.79 24.47
C ASP A 321 13.64 -8.81 23.32
N PHE A 322 14.75 -8.99 22.55
CA PHE A 322 14.82 -9.90 21.39
C PHE A 322 16.00 -10.86 21.52
#